data_bc421b69a8e7a1e70b3d3bee2eb37ba3
#
_entry.id   bc421b69a8e7a1e70b3d3bee2eb37ba3
#
_cell.length_a   1.000
_cell.length_b   1.000
_cell.length_c   1.000
_cell.angle_alpha   90.00
_cell.angle_beta   90.00
_cell.angle_gamma   90.00
#
_symmetry.space_group_name_H-M   'P 1'
#
loop_
_entity.id
_entity.type
_entity.pdbx_description
1 polymer ?
#
loop_
_entity_poly.entity_id
_entity_poly.type
_entity_poly.pdbx_seq_one_letter_code
_entity_poly.pdbx_strand_id
1 'polypeptide(L)'
;DNANRRTSLTYPNGTSTSYAYDVASRLTNITHNGPSGLIEAVTYTYDRAGNRTSLTRANGTASLVPQAVPSATYDAANEQISFAGATLTYDQNGNLTNDGMNSYTWDARNRLAGISGGATASFSYDSLGRRISKAIGSEAAQFAYDGNDIVAEIKGGAVGTTYLRSLNIDEMFGFLRQDGSYFSIYDGLGSTLALTNQAASSAVQYSYEPFGKTQSSSPTPVNPFEFTGRENDSTGLYYYRTRYYSPQLQRFLSQDRTGFSGGNLNLYGYASNSPLKYADPLGLWNTPAHDYFLKNRFGAIDPQLFGQLMAGSQATDDWLTLFLPSFSPEHAMTPIWGDKKKASEEMCNHVKNHMNQFKHYLNNDAQGLAYFHLGMALHPVMDSTSPLHEGMQRWPSNILHHGSRGEGLEEIIPELETRTLNLLGAVASGDYSVLGCGK
;
A
#
# COMPACT_ATOMS: atom_id res chain seq x y z
N ASP A 1 -22.07 -8.08 -6.76
CA ASP A 1 -23.13 -7.66 -7.68
C ASP A 1 -22.66 -7.76 -9.14
N ASN A 2 -23.50 -7.40 -10.07
CA ASN A 2 -23.18 -7.50 -11.51
C ASN A 2 -22.04 -6.59 -11.97
N ALA A 3 -21.60 -5.64 -11.13
CA ALA A 3 -20.43 -4.78 -11.38
C ALA A 3 -19.16 -5.31 -10.69
N ASN A 4 -19.17 -6.56 -10.26
CA ASN A 4 -18.09 -7.23 -9.53
C ASN A 4 -17.67 -6.50 -8.23
N ARG A 5 -18.62 -5.82 -7.58
CA ARG A 5 -18.37 -5.17 -6.28
C ARG A 5 -18.84 -6.08 -5.15
N ARG A 6 -18.08 -6.11 -4.06
CA ARG A 6 -18.46 -6.83 -2.86
C ARG A 6 -19.72 -6.19 -2.26
N THR A 7 -20.78 -6.96 -2.05
CA THR A 7 -22.02 -6.48 -1.42
C THR A 7 -22.17 -6.96 0.01
N SER A 8 -21.55 -8.09 0.36
CA SER A 8 -21.59 -8.63 1.72
C SER A 8 -20.37 -9.49 2.04
N LEU A 9 -20.10 -9.64 3.32
CA LEU A 9 -19.14 -10.55 3.91
C LEU A 9 -19.71 -11.07 5.21
N THR A 10 -19.65 -12.37 5.45
CA THR A 10 -20.14 -13.00 6.71
C THR A 10 -19.00 -13.73 7.38
N TYR A 11 -18.83 -13.49 8.66
CA TYR A 11 -17.80 -14.09 9.49
C TYR A 11 -18.35 -15.32 10.25
N PRO A 12 -17.48 -16.29 10.63
CA PRO A 12 -17.91 -17.50 11.34
C PRO A 12 -18.61 -17.26 12.68
N ASN A 13 -18.37 -16.10 13.32
CA ASN A 13 -19.03 -15.72 14.57
C ASN A 13 -20.42 -15.11 14.38
N GLY A 14 -20.95 -15.08 13.14
CA GLY A 14 -22.24 -14.48 12.82
C GLY A 14 -22.20 -12.97 12.60
N THR A 15 -21.05 -12.31 12.70
CA THR A 15 -20.89 -10.93 12.24
C THR A 15 -21.03 -10.86 10.72
N SER A 16 -21.73 -9.87 10.21
CA SER A 16 -21.90 -9.63 8.78
C SER A 16 -21.57 -8.19 8.44
N THR A 17 -20.98 -7.99 7.27
CA THR A 17 -20.71 -6.68 6.69
C THR A 17 -21.47 -6.55 5.39
N SER A 18 -22.15 -5.43 5.19
CA SER A 18 -22.79 -5.06 3.92
C SER A 18 -22.18 -3.79 3.36
N TYR A 19 -22.11 -3.71 2.03
CA TYR A 19 -21.51 -2.59 1.31
C TYR A 19 -22.54 -1.98 0.36
N ALA A 20 -22.64 -0.66 0.33
CA ALA A 20 -23.51 0.07 -0.60
C ALA A 20 -22.66 1.03 -1.44
N TYR A 21 -23.09 1.19 -2.69
CA TYR A 21 -22.39 2.01 -3.68
C TYR A 21 -23.37 2.95 -4.39
N ASP A 22 -22.87 4.09 -4.84
CA ASP A 22 -23.64 4.97 -5.70
C ASP A 22 -23.61 4.51 -7.17
N VAL A 23 -24.30 5.27 -8.03
CA VAL A 23 -24.36 4.99 -9.48
C VAL A 23 -23.00 5.11 -10.20
N ALA A 24 -22.03 5.83 -9.60
CA ALA A 24 -20.65 5.93 -10.07
C ALA A 24 -19.73 4.86 -9.47
N SER A 25 -20.30 3.83 -8.83
CA SER A 25 -19.58 2.72 -8.15
C SER A 25 -18.71 3.15 -6.97
N ARG A 26 -18.96 4.33 -6.39
CA ARG A 26 -18.23 4.78 -5.20
C ARG A 26 -18.90 4.21 -3.96
N LEU A 27 -18.08 3.72 -3.02
CA LEU A 27 -18.53 3.14 -1.75
C LEU A 27 -19.19 4.23 -0.88
N THR A 28 -20.49 4.11 -0.62
CA THR A 28 -21.24 5.11 0.15
C THR A 28 -21.52 4.65 1.59
N ASN A 29 -21.57 3.34 1.82
CA ASN A 29 -21.82 2.83 3.16
C ASN A 29 -21.16 1.46 3.35
N ILE A 30 -20.65 1.24 4.58
CA ILE A 30 -20.27 -0.06 5.11
C ILE A 30 -21.03 -0.23 6.41
N THR A 31 -21.80 -1.31 6.54
CA THR A 31 -22.55 -1.61 7.77
C THR A 31 -22.11 -2.97 8.32
N HIS A 32 -21.68 -2.99 9.56
CA HIS A 32 -21.26 -4.19 10.29
C HIS A 32 -22.31 -4.54 11.34
N ASN A 33 -22.93 -5.69 11.21
CA ASN A 33 -23.94 -6.20 12.13
C ASN A 33 -23.47 -7.47 12.82
N GLY A 34 -23.78 -7.59 14.10
CA GLY A 34 -23.73 -8.84 14.86
C GLY A 34 -25.13 -9.40 15.08
N PRO A 35 -25.25 -10.58 15.71
CA PRO A 35 -26.53 -11.17 16.07
C PRO A 35 -27.43 -10.27 16.95
N SER A 36 -26.82 -9.38 17.72
CA SER A 36 -27.49 -8.41 18.60
C SER A 36 -27.80 -7.06 17.95
N GLY A 37 -27.49 -6.88 16.67
CA GLY A 37 -27.71 -5.64 15.92
C GLY A 37 -26.44 -4.96 15.44
N LEU A 38 -26.53 -3.65 15.21
CA LEU A 38 -25.46 -2.83 14.64
C LEU A 38 -24.22 -2.78 15.54
N ILE A 39 -23.08 -3.19 14.99
CA ILE A 39 -21.76 -3.05 15.63
C ILE A 39 -21.13 -1.71 15.24
N GLU A 40 -21.09 -1.41 13.94
CA GLU A 40 -20.55 -0.17 13.40
C GLU A 40 -21.14 0.10 12.03
N ALA A 41 -21.25 1.38 11.66
CA ALA A 41 -21.54 1.78 10.29
C ALA A 41 -20.67 3.00 9.90
N VAL A 42 -20.19 2.98 8.67
CA VAL A 42 -19.43 4.08 8.08
C VAL A 42 -20.17 4.57 6.86
N THR A 43 -20.39 5.88 6.78
CA THR A 43 -21.04 6.51 5.64
C THR A 43 -20.11 7.54 5.01
N TYR A 44 -20.05 7.52 3.69
CA TYR A 44 -19.23 8.42 2.87
C TYR A 44 -20.10 9.27 1.95
N THR A 45 -19.71 10.52 1.76
CA THR A 45 -20.24 11.38 0.70
C THR A 45 -19.12 11.88 -0.20
N TYR A 46 -19.47 12.23 -1.45
CA TYR A 46 -18.49 12.61 -2.47
C TYR A 46 -18.96 13.84 -3.23
N ASP A 47 -18.02 14.65 -3.68
CA ASP A 47 -18.28 15.68 -4.67
C ASP A 47 -18.41 15.09 -6.10
N ARG A 48 -18.67 15.96 -7.07
CA ARG A 48 -18.79 15.54 -8.47
C ARG A 48 -17.48 15.05 -9.09
N ALA A 49 -16.34 15.46 -8.53
CA ALA A 49 -15.01 15.02 -8.95
C ALA A 49 -14.58 13.69 -8.30
N GLY A 50 -15.44 13.10 -7.45
CA GLY A 50 -15.16 11.86 -6.75
C GLY A 50 -14.31 12.02 -5.50
N ASN A 51 -14.05 13.24 -5.04
CA ASN A 51 -13.37 13.44 -3.76
C ASN A 51 -14.34 13.18 -2.61
N ARG A 52 -13.89 12.44 -1.60
CA ARG A 52 -14.67 12.22 -0.39
C ARG A 52 -14.83 13.53 0.39
N THR A 53 -16.07 13.95 0.60
CA THR A 53 -16.41 15.20 1.29
C THR A 53 -16.79 14.98 2.75
N SER A 54 -17.26 13.79 3.10
CA SER A 54 -17.51 13.44 4.50
C SER A 54 -17.27 11.96 4.78
N LEU A 55 -17.02 11.68 6.06
CA LEU A 55 -17.04 10.37 6.67
C LEU A 55 -17.77 10.50 8.01
N THR A 56 -18.77 9.64 8.25
CA THR A 56 -19.43 9.54 9.55
C THR A 56 -19.39 8.09 10.04
N ARG A 57 -19.37 7.91 11.37
CA ARG A 57 -19.44 6.61 12.04
C ARG A 57 -20.63 6.58 13.00
N ALA A 58 -21.24 5.41 13.12
CA ALA A 58 -22.40 5.23 14.02
C ALA A 58 -21.96 5.05 15.48
N ASN A 59 -20.94 4.22 15.74
CA ASN A 59 -20.52 3.80 17.07
C ASN A 59 -19.04 4.12 17.39
N GLY A 60 -18.45 5.07 16.68
CA GLY A 60 -17.06 5.47 16.89
C GLY A 60 -16.80 6.92 16.48
N THR A 61 -15.62 7.43 16.82
CA THR A 61 -15.19 8.75 16.35
C THR A 61 -14.77 8.63 14.89
N ALA A 62 -15.40 9.40 14.00
CA ALA A 62 -15.15 9.35 12.56
C ALA A 62 -13.72 9.74 12.20
N SER A 63 -13.20 10.80 12.87
CA SER A 63 -11.81 11.22 12.76
C SER A 63 -11.42 11.94 14.05
N LEU A 64 -10.26 11.59 14.59
CA LEU A 64 -9.67 12.35 15.69
C LEU A 64 -9.12 13.66 15.16
N VAL A 65 -9.26 14.72 15.94
CA VAL A 65 -8.67 16.03 15.59
C VAL A 65 -7.21 16.03 16.02
N PRO A 66 -6.25 16.23 15.10
CA PRO A 66 -4.84 16.32 15.47
C PRO A 66 -4.58 17.47 16.42
N GLN A 67 -3.64 17.28 17.33
CA GLN A 67 -3.15 18.37 18.15
C GLN A 67 -2.36 19.36 17.27
N ALA A 68 -2.54 20.66 17.53
CA ALA A 68 -1.78 21.68 16.83
C ALA A 68 -0.27 21.51 17.10
N VAL A 69 0.52 21.51 16.04
CA VAL A 69 1.98 21.49 16.11
C VAL A 69 2.48 22.92 15.97
N PRO A 70 3.20 23.47 16.96
CA PRO A 70 3.59 24.87 16.94
C PRO A 70 4.61 25.19 15.84
N SER A 71 5.47 24.24 15.48
CA SER A 71 6.47 24.43 14.44
C SER A 71 6.95 23.10 13.85
N ALA A 72 7.26 23.13 12.57
CA ALA A 72 8.02 22.11 11.87
C ALA A 72 8.88 22.81 10.81
N THR A 73 10.14 22.43 10.68
CA THR A 73 11.05 22.99 9.66
C THR A 73 11.69 21.87 8.84
N TYR A 74 12.02 22.17 7.61
CA TYR A 74 12.54 21.23 6.63
C TYR A 74 13.75 21.83 5.95
N ASP A 75 14.66 20.97 5.53
CA ASP A 75 15.78 21.36 4.67
C ASP A 75 15.43 21.24 3.18
N ALA A 76 16.44 21.44 2.31
CA ALA A 76 16.27 21.38 0.86
C ALA A 76 16.02 19.94 0.33
N ALA A 77 16.33 18.91 1.12
CA ALA A 77 16.06 17.50 0.81
C ALA A 77 14.68 17.02 1.33
N ASN A 78 13.86 17.94 1.85
CA ASN A 78 12.62 17.64 2.56
C ASN A 78 12.82 16.82 3.84
N GLU A 79 14.03 16.76 4.40
CA GLU A 79 14.24 16.21 5.74
C GLU A 79 13.61 17.15 6.77
N GLN A 80 12.82 16.60 7.68
CA GLN A 80 12.21 17.37 8.76
C GLN A 80 13.24 17.59 9.87
N ILE A 81 13.89 18.72 9.87
CA ILE A 81 15.00 19.03 10.80
C ILE A 81 14.55 19.52 12.17
N SER A 82 13.27 19.93 12.30
CA SER A 82 12.66 20.16 13.61
C SER A 82 11.18 19.82 13.61
N PHE A 83 10.66 19.41 14.77
CA PHE A 83 9.23 19.13 14.99
C PHE A 83 8.87 19.40 16.46
N ALA A 84 7.88 20.26 16.70
CA ALA A 84 7.38 20.61 18.06
C ALA A 84 8.50 21.01 19.03
N GLY A 85 9.55 21.67 18.56
CA GLY A 85 10.70 22.09 19.35
C GLY A 85 11.83 21.05 19.50
N ALA A 86 11.60 19.80 19.10
CA ALA A 86 12.66 18.80 19.04
C ALA A 86 13.49 18.95 17.74
N THR A 87 14.80 18.68 17.83
CA THR A 87 15.68 18.60 16.67
C THR A 87 15.70 17.17 16.14
N LEU A 88 15.54 17.00 14.83
CA LEU A 88 15.63 15.73 14.15
C LEU A 88 16.95 15.66 13.37
N THR A 89 17.56 14.48 13.33
CA THR A 89 18.82 14.25 12.60
C THR A 89 18.73 13.06 11.67
N TYR A 90 19.46 13.11 10.58
CA TYR A 90 19.48 12.09 9.54
C TYR A 90 20.90 11.63 9.24
N ASP A 91 21.03 10.42 8.72
CA ASP A 91 22.29 9.95 8.14
C ASP A 91 22.46 10.43 6.68
N GLN A 92 23.59 10.10 6.07
CA GLN A 92 23.90 10.51 4.68
C GLN A 92 22.99 9.83 3.63
N ASN A 93 22.25 8.79 4.00
CA ASN A 93 21.29 8.11 3.14
C ASN A 93 19.86 8.66 3.34
N GLY A 94 19.68 9.73 4.13
CA GLY A 94 18.38 10.31 4.44
C GLY A 94 17.53 9.48 5.41
N ASN A 95 18.12 8.59 6.20
CA ASN A 95 17.39 7.88 7.23
C ASN A 95 17.38 8.69 8.53
N LEU A 96 16.22 8.83 9.17
CA LEU A 96 16.10 9.49 10.47
C LEU A 96 16.91 8.72 11.51
N THR A 97 17.83 9.41 12.18
CA THR A 97 18.69 8.82 13.23
C THR A 97 18.26 9.21 14.64
N ASN A 98 17.58 10.36 14.78
CA ASN A 98 17.03 10.81 16.07
C ASN A 98 15.84 11.73 15.86
N ASP A 99 14.80 11.60 16.69
CA ASP A 99 13.59 12.44 16.66
C ASP A 99 13.41 13.30 17.93
N GLY A 100 14.44 13.34 18.77
CA GLY A 100 14.40 14.03 20.08
C GLY A 100 13.93 13.14 21.23
N MET A 101 13.32 11.98 20.94
CA MET A 101 12.85 11.00 21.93
C MET A 101 13.53 9.63 21.74
N ASN A 102 13.64 9.21 20.50
CA ASN A 102 14.21 7.94 20.08
C ASN A 102 15.43 8.15 19.19
N SER A 103 16.36 7.21 19.28
CA SER A 103 17.44 7.03 18.31
C SER A 103 17.18 5.80 17.47
N TYR A 104 17.48 5.88 16.19
CA TYR A 104 17.20 4.87 15.18
C TYR A 104 18.50 4.35 14.56
N THR A 105 18.63 3.04 14.40
CA THR A 105 19.75 2.41 13.72
C THR A 105 19.27 1.68 12.48
N TRP A 106 20.06 1.76 11.42
CA TRP A 106 19.71 1.25 10.10
C TRP A 106 20.74 0.21 9.64
N ASP A 107 20.28 -0.79 8.90
CA ASP A 107 21.18 -1.76 8.26
C ASP A 107 21.74 -1.21 6.94
N ALA A 108 22.68 -1.95 6.33
CA ALA A 108 23.34 -1.55 5.08
C ALA A 108 22.38 -1.45 3.87
N ARG A 109 21.13 -1.85 4.02
CA ARG A 109 20.07 -1.73 3.00
C ARG A 109 19.03 -0.66 3.36
N ASN A 110 19.34 0.27 4.27
CA ASN A 110 18.45 1.32 4.76
C ASN A 110 17.15 0.78 5.36
N ARG A 111 17.18 -0.41 6.01
CA ARG A 111 16.05 -0.94 6.77
C ARG A 111 16.27 -0.67 8.26
N LEU A 112 15.21 -0.29 8.97
CA LEU A 112 15.30 0.01 10.40
C LEU A 112 15.70 -1.26 11.16
N ALA A 113 16.87 -1.22 11.81
CA ALA A 113 17.41 -2.35 12.58
C ALA A 113 17.12 -2.24 14.07
N GLY A 114 17.02 -1.03 14.61
CA GLY A 114 16.74 -0.83 16.03
C GLY A 114 16.27 0.55 16.40
N ILE A 115 15.62 0.61 17.57
CA ILE A 115 15.14 1.82 18.23
C ILE A 115 15.66 1.79 19.66
N SER A 116 16.12 2.93 20.16
CA SER A 116 16.50 3.13 21.57
C SER A 116 16.07 4.50 22.07
N GLY A 117 15.88 4.67 23.37
CA GLY A 117 15.42 5.91 23.99
C GLY A 117 14.03 5.74 24.58
N GLY A 118 13.03 6.49 24.13
CA GLY A 118 11.65 6.40 24.61
C GLY A 118 11.01 5.04 24.33
N ALA A 119 11.39 4.37 23.23
CA ALA A 119 11.07 2.98 22.93
C ALA A 119 12.36 2.17 22.77
N THR A 120 12.28 0.86 22.99
CA THR A 120 13.38 -0.07 22.69
C THR A 120 12.86 -1.17 21.79
N ALA A 121 13.47 -1.30 20.60
CA ALA A 121 13.07 -2.33 19.63
C ALA A 121 14.26 -2.78 18.78
N SER A 122 14.20 -4.01 18.26
CA SER A 122 15.09 -4.52 17.22
C SER A 122 14.33 -5.33 16.19
N PHE A 123 14.83 -5.30 14.94
CA PHE A 123 14.18 -5.90 13.80
C PHE A 123 15.17 -6.67 12.95
N SER A 124 14.74 -7.80 12.39
CA SER A 124 15.53 -8.59 11.43
C SER A 124 14.72 -8.90 10.19
N TYR A 125 15.40 -9.04 9.07
CA TYR A 125 14.78 -9.19 7.76
C TYR A 125 15.40 -10.36 6.99
N ASP A 126 14.61 -10.97 6.13
CA ASP A 126 15.09 -11.98 5.18
C ASP A 126 15.78 -11.34 3.95
N SER A 127 16.22 -12.20 3.02
CA SER A 127 16.87 -11.76 1.78
C SER A 127 15.93 -11.01 0.84
N LEU A 128 14.61 -11.23 0.95
CA LEU A 128 13.58 -10.55 0.18
C LEU A 128 13.15 -9.19 0.81
N GLY A 129 13.71 -8.85 1.98
CA GLY A 129 13.39 -7.62 2.70
C GLY A 129 12.19 -7.70 3.63
N ARG A 130 11.54 -8.88 3.77
CA ARG A 130 10.43 -9.07 4.70
C ARG A 130 10.96 -9.16 6.13
N ARG A 131 10.29 -8.54 7.07
CA ARG A 131 10.64 -8.54 8.49
C ARG A 131 10.36 -9.89 9.14
N ILE A 132 11.37 -10.71 9.36
CA ILE A 132 11.22 -12.06 9.93
C ILE A 132 11.17 -12.09 11.45
N SER A 133 11.62 -11.04 12.12
CA SER A 133 11.48 -10.94 13.59
C SER A 133 11.40 -9.50 14.05
N LYS A 134 10.78 -9.32 15.21
CA LYS A 134 10.84 -8.11 16.02
C LYS A 134 11.02 -8.44 17.49
N ALA A 135 11.74 -7.58 18.21
CA ALA A 135 11.70 -7.55 19.67
C ALA A 135 11.36 -6.11 20.08
N ILE A 136 10.40 -5.95 21.00
CA ILE A 136 9.92 -4.65 21.51
C ILE A 136 9.88 -4.75 23.03
N GLY A 137 10.76 -4.00 23.71
CA GLY A 137 11.00 -4.21 25.12
C GLY A 137 11.49 -5.63 25.40
N SER A 138 10.76 -6.38 26.23
CA SER A 138 11.04 -7.78 26.54
C SER A 138 10.31 -8.79 25.64
N GLU A 139 9.40 -8.33 24.78
CA GLU A 139 8.57 -9.18 23.92
C GLU A 139 9.26 -9.42 22.57
N ALA A 140 9.47 -10.69 22.22
CA ALA A 140 10.05 -11.08 20.94
C ALA A 140 9.09 -11.96 20.16
N ALA A 141 9.04 -11.73 18.85
CA ALA A 141 8.24 -12.50 17.91
C ALA A 141 8.98 -12.74 16.59
N GLN A 142 8.71 -13.90 15.99
CA GLN A 142 9.10 -14.24 14.63
C GLN A 142 7.85 -14.35 13.76
N PHE A 143 8.00 -14.19 12.46
CA PHE A 143 6.89 -14.17 11.52
C PHE A 143 7.04 -15.24 10.45
N ALA A 144 5.92 -15.91 10.15
CA ALA A 144 5.77 -16.74 8.97
C ALA A 144 4.93 -15.98 7.93
N TYR A 145 5.30 -16.11 6.67
CA TYR A 145 4.69 -15.39 5.55
C TYR A 145 4.08 -16.33 4.52
N ASP A 146 2.98 -15.87 3.91
CA ASP A 146 2.51 -16.31 2.61
C ASP A 146 2.59 -15.09 1.67
N GLY A 147 3.47 -15.17 0.66
CA GLY A 147 3.82 -14.00 -0.14
C GLY A 147 4.35 -12.84 0.71
N ASN A 148 3.65 -11.71 0.67
CA ASN A 148 3.97 -10.49 1.43
C ASN A 148 3.17 -10.38 2.74
N ASP A 149 2.26 -11.28 3.03
CA ASP A 149 1.40 -11.23 4.19
C ASP A 149 1.86 -12.15 5.32
N ILE A 150 1.88 -11.61 6.52
CA ILE A 150 2.13 -12.40 7.73
C ILE A 150 0.91 -13.32 7.97
N VAL A 151 1.16 -14.62 8.07
CA VAL A 151 0.13 -15.63 8.37
C VAL A 151 0.26 -16.20 9.78
N ALA A 152 1.42 -16.09 10.40
CA ALA A 152 1.58 -16.49 11.80
C ALA A 152 2.63 -15.65 12.53
N GLU A 153 2.40 -15.45 13.82
CA GLU A 153 3.36 -14.90 14.79
C GLU A 153 3.79 -16.02 15.73
N ILE A 154 5.11 -16.19 15.88
CA ILE A 154 5.75 -17.24 16.66
C ILE A 154 6.42 -16.58 17.86
N LYS A 155 6.04 -16.98 19.08
CA LYS A 155 6.61 -16.51 20.35
C LYS A 155 7.12 -17.69 21.15
N GLY A 156 8.35 -17.59 21.65
CA GLY A 156 8.96 -18.68 22.44
C GLY A 156 9.05 -20.01 21.70
N GLY A 157 9.14 -20.00 20.36
CA GLY A 157 9.19 -21.20 19.53
C GLY A 157 7.84 -21.86 19.22
N ALA A 158 6.71 -21.30 19.68
CA ALA A 158 5.37 -21.79 19.43
C ALA A 158 4.54 -20.75 18.65
N VAL A 159 3.58 -21.22 17.84
CA VAL A 159 2.64 -20.31 17.16
C VAL A 159 1.73 -19.67 18.21
N GLY A 160 1.89 -18.36 18.40
CA GLY A 160 1.11 -17.56 19.32
C GLY A 160 -0.15 -16.96 18.69
N THR A 161 -0.05 -16.58 17.41
CA THR A 161 -1.17 -16.01 16.64
C THR A 161 -1.16 -16.58 15.23
N THR A 162 -2.33 -16.95 14.73
CA THR A 162 -2.55 -17.31 13.32
C THR A 162 -3.48 -16.28 12.71
N TYR A 163 -3.11 -15.69 11.58
CA TYR A 163 -3.90 -14.68 10.87
C TYR A 163 -4.69 -15.31 9.74
N LEU A 164 -5.99 -14.99 9.69
CA LEU A 164 -6.88 -15.37 8.60
C LEU A 164 -6.85 -14.26 7.56
N ARG A 165 -6.15 -14.52 6.48
CA ARG A 165 -6.00 -13.58 5.36
C ARG A 165 -6.95 -13.92 4.22
N SER A 166 -7.37 -12.90 3.47
CA SER A 166 -7.89 -13.11 2.13
C SER A 166 -6.74 -13.28 1.14
N LEU A 167 -7.09 -13.43 -0.13
CA LEU A 167 -6.12 -13.36 -1.22
C LEU A 167 -5.81 -11.91 -1.64
N ASN A 168 -6.43 -10.92 -1.02
CA ASN A 168 -6.16 -9.50 -1.24
C ASN A 168 -5.04 -9.04 -0.33
N ILE A 169 -4.14 -8.20 -0.83
CA ILE A 169 -3.08 -7.60 -0.03
C ILE A 169 -3.71 -6.80 1.13
N ASP A 170 -3.15 -6.91 2.33
CA ASP A 170 -3.57 -6.21 3.55
C ASP A 170 -4.98 -6.53 4.05
N GLU A 171 -5.74 -7.39 3.40
CA GLU A 171 -7.04 -7.80 3.90
C GLU A 171 -6.92 -8.99 4.87
N MET A 172 -7.17 -8.73 6.14
CA MET A 172 -7.20 -9.73 7.19
C MET A 172 -8.63 -9.92 7.69
N PHE A 173 -9.18 -11.13 7.63
CA PHE A 173 -10.51 -11.40 8.17
C PHE A 173 -10.52 -11.47 9.71
N GLY A 174 -9.39 -11.85 10.30
CA GLY A 174 -9.27 -11.99 11.73
C GLY A 174 -8.03 -12.78 12.12
N PHE A 175 -7.96 -13.15 13.40
CA PHE A 175 -6.86 -13.94 13.92
C PHE A 175 -7.31 -14.84 15.07
N LEU A 176 -6.52 -15.91 15.27
CA LEU A 176 -6.68 -16.87 16.33
C LEU A 176 -5.51 -16.81 17.28
N ARG A 177 -5.79 -16.72 18.57
CA ARG A 177 -4.82 -16.79 19.66
C ARG A 177 -5.28 -17.78 20.73
N GLN A 178 -4.43 -18.04 21.70
CA GLN A 178 -4.79 -18.93 22.84
C GLN A 178 -6.01 -18.40 23.64
N ASP A 179 -6.19 -17.07 23.71
CA ASP A 179 -7.28 -16.40 24.43
C ASP A 179 -8.58 -16.29 23.61
N GLY A 180 -8.57 -16.67 22.34
CA GLY A 180 -9.79 -16.68 21.50
C GLY A 180 -9.57 -16.31 20.06
N SER A 181 -10.68 -16.27 19.34
CA SER A 181 -10.76 -15.84 17.94
C SER A 181 -11.32 -14.42 17.86
N TYR A 182 -10.69 -13.61 17.03
CA TYR A 182 -11.07 -12.22 16.80
C TYR A 182 -11.27 -11.98 15.32
N PHE A 183 -12.32 -11.22 14.96
CA PHE A 183 -12.64 -10.89 13.58
C PHE A 183 -12.60 -9.38 13.43
N SER A 184 -11.94 -8.94 12.38
CA SER A 184 -11.68 -7.51 12.12
C SER A 184 -12.76 -6.92 11.23
N ILE A 185 -13.24 -5.72 11.56
CA ILE A 185 -14.12 -4.92 10.73
C ILE A 185 -13.40 -3.63 10.34
N TYR A 186 -13.65 -3.17 9.11
CA TYR A 186 -12.80 -2.18 8.45
C TYR A 186 -13.59 -1.00 7.88
N ASP A 187 -12.88 0.11 7.71
CA ASP A 187 -13.34 1.21 6.85
C ASP A 187 -13.01 0.95 5.36
N GLY A 188 -13.35 1.90 4.50
CA GLY A 188 -13.13 1.80 3.06
C GLY A 188 -11.67 1.92 2.61
N LEU A 189 -10.72 2.22 3.51
CA LEU A 189 -9.27 2.24 3.25
C LEU A 189 -8.55 1.05 3.91
N GLY A 190 -9.30 0.12 4.51
CA GLY A 190 -8.73 -1.03 5.19
C GLY A 190 -8.24 -0.75 6.62
N SER A 191 -8.57 0.40 7.22
CA SER A 191 -8.25 0.64 8.62
C SER A 191 -9.20 -0.16 9.53
N THR A 192 -8.65 -0.86 10.52
CA THR A 192 -9.44 -1.62 11.49
C THR A 192 -10.29 -0.68 12.35
N LEU A 193 -11.60 -0.80 12.30
CA LEU A 193 -12.54 0.01 13.11
C LEU A 193 -12.85 -0.64 14.44
N ALA A 194 -12.99 -1.96 14.43
CA ALA A 194 -13.19 -2.74 15.66
C ALA A 194 -12.74 -4.20 15.45
N LEU A 195 -12.57 -4.87 16.56
CA LEU A 195 -12.49 -6.33 16.64
C LEU A 195 -13.77 -6.89 17.28
N THR A 196 -14.27 -7.94 16.71
CA THR A 196 -15.33 -8.73 17.34
C THR A 196 -14.79 -10.07 17.84
N ASN A 197 -15.25 -10.50 18.99
CA ASN A 197 -14.88 -11.80 19.57
C ASN A 197 -15.75 -12.93 19.01
N GLN A 198 -15.56 -14.14 19.51
CA GLN A 198 -16.34 -15.33 19.12
C GLN A 198 -17.87 -15.17 19.36
N ALA A 199 -18.28 -14.34 20.32
CA ALA A 199 -19.69 -14.05 20.61
C ALA A 199 -20.24 -12.89 19.74
N ALA A 200 -19.52 -12.46 18.73
CA ALA A 200 -19.83 -11.30 17.87
C ALA A 200 -20.01 -9.97 18.62
N SER A 201 -19.46 -9.87 19.83
CA SER A 201 -19.44 -8.63 20.60
C SER A 201 -18.20 -7.83 20.26
N SER A 202 -18.31 -6.50 20.24
CA SER A 202 -17.16 -5.62 20.08
C SER A 202 -16.17 -5.78 21.25
N ALA A 203 -14.99 -6.27 20.96
CA ALA A 203 -13.92 -6.46 21.94
C ALA A 203 -13.03 -5.22 22.07
N VAL A 204 -12.73 -4.56 20.95
CA VAL A 204 -11.90 -3.35 20.87
C VAL A 204 -12.43 -2.46 19.76
N GLN A 205 -12.40 -1.15 19.96
CA GLN A 205 -12.69 -0.15 18.94
C GLN A 205 -11.47 0.74 18.71
N TYR A 206 -11.31 1.19 17.46
CA TYR A 206 -10.23 2.07 17.02
C TYR A 206 -10.77 3.34 16.37
N SER A 207 -10.06 4.43 16.60
CA SER A 207 -10.27 5.71 15.93
C SER A 207 -8.92 6.29 15.53
N TYR A 208 -8.89 7.07 14.47
CA TYR A 208 -7.65 7.54 13.86
C TYR A 208 -7.68 9.06 13.64
N GLU A 209 -6.53 9.70 13.82
CA GLU A 209 -6.27 10.99 13.17
C GLU A 209 -6.12 10.78 11.67
N PRO A 210 -6.27 11.80 10.82
CA PRO A 210 -6.16 11.65 9.36
C PRO A 210 -4.90 10.94 8.88
N PHE A 211 -3.76 11.15 9.55
CA PHE A 211 -2.49 10.50 9.26
C PHE A 211 -2.21 9.25 10.10
N GLY A 212 -3.24 8.65 10.69
CA GLY A 212 -3.14 7.31 11.27
C GLY A 212 -2.70 7.23 12.73
N LYS A 213 -2.54 8.35 13.43
CA LYS A 213 -2.34 8.26 14.89
C LYS A 213 -3.58 7.63 15.51
N THR A 214 -3.38 6.49 16.16
CA THR A 214 -4.44 5.61 16.63
C THR A 214 -4.83 5.91 18.07
N GLN A 215 -6.12 5.84 18.35
CA GLN A 215 -6.71 5.69 19.67
C GLN A 215 -7.50 4.38 19.74
N SER A 216 -7.20 3.55 20.73
CA SER A 216 -7.88 2.28 20.99
C SER A 216 -8.70 2.36 22.28
N SER A 217 -9.84 1.67 22.31
CA SER A 217 -10.62 1.47 23.54
C SER A 217 -9.98 0.47 24.52
N SER A 218 -8.99 -0.30 24.07
CA SER A 218 -8.19 -1.20 24.91
C SER A 218 -6.88 -0.53 25.31
N PRO A 219 -6.47 -0.59 26.58
CA PRO A 219 -5.19 -0.05 27.05
C PRO A 219 -3.99 -0.92 26.59
N THR A 220 -4.24 -2.17 26.19
CA THR A 220 -3.22 -3.09 25.69
C THR A 220 -3.44 -3.36 24.22
N PRO A 221 -2.36 -3.42 23.41
CA PRO A 221 -2.47 -3.76 22.00
C PRO A 221 -3.04 -5.18 21.82
N VAL A 222 -4.17 -5.29 21.13
CA VAL A 222 -4.83 -6.57 20.85
C VAL A 222 -4.54 -7.02 19.42
N ASN A 223 -4.50 -6.08 18.49
CA ASN A 223 -4.27 -6.29 17.07
C ASN A 223 -3.15 -5.37 16.59
N PRO A 224 -2.10 -5.89 15.94
CA PRO A 224 -1.09 -5.01 15.34
C PRO A 224 -1.57 -4.33 14.04
N PHE A 225 -2.53 -4.92 13.31
CA PHE A 225 -2.99 -4.40 12.03
C PHE A 225 -4.10 -3.36 12.25
N GLU A 226 -3.74 -2.09 12.12
CA GLU A 226 -4.62 -0.96 12.47
C GLU A 226 -4.86 -0.05 11.27
N PHE A 227 -4.20 1.12 11.19
CA PHE A 227 -4.38 2.11 10.14
C PHE A 227 -4.00 1.54 8.77
N THR A 228 -4.94 1.60 7.81
CA THR A 228 -4.81 1.03 6.45
C THR A 228 -4.29 -0.41 6.40
N GLY A 229 -4.63 -1.21 7.43
CA GLY A 229 -4.20 -2.59 7.55
C GLY A 229 -2.72 -2.78 7.89
N ARG A 230 -2.00 -1.72 8.25
CA ARG A 230 -0.56 -1.80 8.55
C ARG A 230 -0.28 -2.09 10.01
N GLU A 231 0.91 -2.67 10.25
CA GLU A 231 1.34 -3.11 11.57
C GLU A 231 1.76 -1.94 12.45
N ASN A 232 1.00 -1.65 13.51
CA ASN A 232 1.41 -0.80 14.62
C ASN A 232 2.32 -1.59 15.56
N ASP A 233 3.57 -1.19 15.67
CA ASP A 233 4.54 -1.86 16.53
C ASP A 233 4.51 -1.37 17.99
N SER A 234 3.53 -0.52 18.37
CA SER A 234 3.44 0.08 19.72
C SER A 234 4.69 0.89 20.13
N THR A 235 5.53 1.24 19.17
CA THR A 235 6.70 2.12 19.31
C THR A 235 6.41 3.55 18.85
N GLY A 236 5.15 3.84 18.50
CA GLY A 236 4.74 5.05 17.81
C GLY A 236 4.91 4.98 16.28
N LEU A 237 5.34 3.85 15.74
CA LEU A 237 5.60 3.64 14.33
C LEU A 237 4.74 2.53 13.76
N TYR A 238 4.42 2.68 12.47
CA TYR A 238 3.85 1.62 11.63
C TYR A 238 4.88 1.02 10.70
N TYR A 239 4.85 -0.30 10.53
CA TYR A 239 5.66 -1.01 9.54
C TYR A 239 4.90 -1.14 8.22
N TYR A 240 5.37 -0.44 7.20
CA TYR A 240 4.83 -0.43 5.84
C TYR A 240 5.70 -1.28 4.89
N ARG A 241 6.05 -2.50 5.28
CA ARG A 241 6.90 -3.46 4.54
C ARG A 241 8.29 -2.92 4.21
N THR A 242 8.42 -1.94 3.33
CA THR A 242 9.72 -1.39 2.93
C THR A 242 10.20 -0.26 3.82
N ARG A 243 9.29 0.48 4.46
CA ARG A 243 9.59 1.65 5.29
C ARG A 243 8.86 1.63 6.62
N TYR A 244 9.34 2.42 7.55
CA TYR A 244 8.64 2.76 8.78
C TYR A 244 8.01 4.14 8.68
N TYR A 245 6.77 4.23 9.09
CA TYR A 245 5.94 5.42 9.04
C TYR A 245 5.66 5.95 10.44
N SER A 246 5.84 7.25 10.65
CA SER A 246 5.45 7.93 11.88
C SER A 246 4.16 8.72 11.67
N PRO A 247 3.04 8.31 12.28
CA PRO A 247 1.81 9.10 12.23
C PRO A 247 1.94 10.43 12.98
N GLN A 248 2.87 10.53 13.94
CA GLN A 248 3.15 11.77 14.64
C GLN A 248 3.86 12.79 13.74
N LEU A 249 4.89 12.35 12.99
CA LEU A 249 5.60 13.19 12.03
C LEU A 249 4.86 13.29 10.69
N GLN A 250 3.83 12.45 10.47
CA GLN A 250 3.00 12.35 9.27
C GLN A 250 3.80 12.00 8.02
N ARG A 251 4.88 11.20 8.19
CA ARG A 251 5.81 10.86 7.13
C ARG A 251 6.58 9.56 7.40
N PHE A 252 7.22 9.05 6.36
CA PHE A 252 8.18 7.97 6.50
C PHE A 252 9.48 8.44 7.16
N LEU A 253 10.19 7.52 7.86
CA LEU A 253 11.44 7.81 8.54
C LEU A 253 12.66 7.76 7.61
N SER A 254 12.50 7.20 6.43
CA SER A 254 13.54 7.09 5.40
C SER A 254 13.01 7.56 4.05
N GLN A 255 13.92 7.91 3.17
CA GLN A 255 13.58 8.25 1.79
C GLN A 255 12.93 7.07 1.08
N ASP A 256 12.10 7.36 0.11
CA ASP A 256 11.59 6.35 -0.80
C ASP A 256 12.77 5.70 -1.54
N ARG A 257 12.80 4.36 -1.57
CA ARG A 257 13.87 3.60 -2.22
C ARG A 257 13.84 3.74 -3.74
N THR A 258 12.66 4.04 -4.28
CA THR A 258 12.47 4.35 -5.70
C THR A 258 12.93 5.77 -6.05
N GLY A 259 13.27 6.57 -5.04
CA GLY A 259 13.67 7.97 -5.23
C GLY A 259 12.55 8.79 -5.85
N PHE A 260 12.91 9.69 -6.77
CA PHE A 260 11.93 10.51 -7.48
C PHE A 260 11.07 9.71 -8.48
N SER A 261 11.46 8.48 -8.81
CA SER A 261 10.63 7.56 -9.59
C SER A 261 9.37 7.12 -8.84
N GLY A 262 9.34 7.24 -7.51
CA GLY A 262 8.13 7.14 -6.69
C GLY A 262 7.13 8.28 -6.88
N GLY A 263 7.36 9.17 -7.82
CA GLY A 263 6.40 10.20 -8.25
C GLY A 263 6.12 11.31 -7.25
N ASN A 264 6.86 11.40 -6.17
CA ASN A 264 6.73 12.48 -5.20
C ASN A 264 8.07 13.18 -5.00
N LEU A 265 8.09 14.50 -5.16
CA LEU A 265 9.27 15.31 -4.87
C LEU A 265 9.64 15.26 -3.37
N ASN A 266 8.69 14.94 -2.52
CA ASN A 266 8.93 14.67 -1.11
C ASN A 266 9.09 13.16 -0.89
N LEU A 267 10.34 12.67 -0.87
CA LEU A 267 10.66 11.25 -0.70
C LEU A 267 10.22 10.64 0.65
N TYR A 268 9.77 11.46 1.57
CA TYR A 268 9.24 11.04 2.87
C TYR A 268 7.71 11.09 2.93
N GLY A 269 7.06 11.58 1.87
CA GLY A 269 5.62 11.80 1.86
C GLY A 269 4.83 10.48 1.94
N TYR A 270 3.75 10.49 2.72
CA TYR A 270 2.79 9.40 2.78
C TYR A 270 1.57 9.73 1.92
N ALA A 271 1.20 8.81 1.02
CA ALA A 271 -0.04 8.87 0.23
C ALA A 271 -0.25 10.25 -0.45
N SER A 272 0.82 10.87 -0.98
CA SER A 272 0.82 12.22 -1.57
C SER A 272 0.11 13.27 -0.69
N ASN A 273 0.25 13.19 0.62
CA ASN A 273 -0.46 14.02 1.62
C ASN A 273 -1.99 13.95 1.50
N SER A 274 -2.53 12.85 1.00
CA SER A 274 -3.96 12.59 0.84
C SER A 274 -4.41 11.31 1.56
N PRO A 275 -4.11 11.16 2.87
CA PRO A 275 -4.27 9.92 3.64
C PRO A 275 -5.74 9.49 3.82
N LEU A 276 -6.69 10.40 3.58
CA LEU A 276 -8.12 10.09 3.61
C LEU A 276 -8.63 9.54 2.26
N LYS A 277 -7.79 9.52 1.26
CA LYS A 277 -8.15 9.10 -0.11
C LYS A 277 -7.35 7.90 -0.57
N TYR A 278 -6.09 7.81 -0.17
CA TYR A 278 -5.13 6.81 -0.61
C TYR A 278 -4.49 6.10 0.58
N ALA A 279 -4.09 4.85 0.34
CA ALA A 279 -3.21 4.07 1.20
C ALA A 279 -1.94 3.73 0.42
N ASP A 280 -0.85 3.45 1.14
CA ASP A 280 0.42 3.00 0.56
C ASP A 280 0.74 1.59 1.08
N PRO A 281 0.24 0.50 0.46
CA PRO A 281 0.38 -0.85 1.00
C PRO A 281 1.81 -1.35 1.07
N LEU A 282 2.70 -0.86 0.21
CA LEU A 282 4.08 -1.33 0.10
C LEU A 282 5.10 -0.40 0.77
N GLY A 283 4.70 0.82 1.14
CA GLY A 283 5.63 1.85 1.56
C GLY A 283 6.52 2.33 0.40
N LEU A 284 6.00 2.29 -0.81
CA LEU A 284 6.64 2.69 -2.06
C LEU A 284 5.58 3.46 -2.85
N TRP A 285 5.38 4.73 -2.53
CA TRP A 285 4.39 5.52 -3.24
C TRP A 285 4.90 5.92 -4.62
N ASN A 286 4.06 5.97 -5.55
CA ASN A 286 4.05 5.75 -6.95
C ASN A 286 4.31 6.96 -7.87
N THR A 287 4.65 6.68 -9.14
CA THR A 287 4.78 7.67 -10.21
C THR A 287 3.45 8.36 -10.50
N PRO A 288 3.37 9.71 -10.48
CA PRO A 288 2.14 10.45 -10.75
C PRO A 288 1.54 10.15 -12.13
N ALA A 289 2.36 9.79 -13.13
CA ALA A 289 1.90 9.47 -14.47
C ALA A 289 1.16 8.14 -14.52
N HIS A 290 1.71 7.08 -13.95
CA HIS A 290 1.04 5.76 -13.89
C HIS A 290 -0.26 5.87 -13.10
N ASP A 291 -0.24 6.54 -11.95
CA ASP A 291 -1.42 6.83 -11.14
C ASP A 291 -2.49 7.59 -11.92
N TYR A 292 -2.09 8.61 -12.65
CA TYR A 292 -2.99 9.40 -13.48
C TYR A 292 -3.69 8.53 -14.52
N PHE A 293 -2.95 7.72 -15.27
CA PHE A 293 -3.52 6.84 -16.29
C PHE A 293 -4.40 5.75 -15.68
N LEU A 294 -3.95 5.07 -14.64
CA LEU A 294 -4.74 4.05 -13.95
C LEU A 294 -6.00 4.65 -13.34
N LYS A 295 -5.91 5.83 -12.73
CA LYS A 295 -7.06 6.55 -12.18
C LYS A 295 -8.06 6.95 -13.25
N ASN A 296 -7.61 7.48 -14.36
CA ASN A 296 -8.50 7.88 -15.45
C ASN A 296 -9.19 6.69 -16.12
N ARG A 297 -8.51 5.54 -16.18
CA ARG A 297 -9.07 4.33 -16.80
C ARG A 297 -9.88 3.48 -15.84
N PHE A 298 -9.47 3.39 -14.56
CA PHE A 298 -10.02 2.47 -13.57
C PHE A 298 -10.48 3.15 -12.28
N GLY A 299 -10.47 4.47 -12.19
CA GLY A 299 -10.79 5.22 -10.96
C GLY A 299 -12.24 5.09 -10.47
N ALA A 300 -13.10 4.42 -11.25
CA ALA A 300 -14.48 4.10 -10.85
C ALA A 300 -14.58 2.77 -10.07
N ILE A 301 -13.51 1.99 -9.95
CA ILE A 301 -13.52 0.75 -9.19
C ILE A 301 -13.44 1.03 -7.69
N ASP A 302 -13.74 0.01 -6.90
CA ASP A 302 -13.62 0.06 -5.44
C ASP A 302 -12.25 0.60 -5.00
N PRO A 303 -12.16 1.53 -4.03
CA PRO A 303 -10.89 2.11 -3.61
C PRO A 303 -9.85 1.09 -3.12
N GLN A 304 -10.30 -0.01 -2.53
CA GLN A 304 -9.42 -1.08 -2.06
C GLN A 304 -8.85 -1.85 -3.25
N LEU A 305 -9.68 -2.16 -4.25
CA LEU A 305 -9.24 -2.80 -5.50
C LEU A 305 -8.35 -1.86 -6.32
N PHE A 306 -8.66 -0.55 -6.32
CA PHE A 306 -7.78 0.44 -6.91
C PHE A 306 -6.42 0.49 -6.22
N GLY A 307 -6.39 0.41 -4.89
CA GLY A 307 -5.15 0.26 -4.12
C GLY A 307 -4.34 -0.98 -4.52
N GLN A 308 -5.01 -2.09 -4.82
CA GLN A 308 -4.35 -3.32 -5.31
C GLN A 308 -3.81 -3.15 -6.74
N LEU A 309 -4.57 -2.51 -7.61
CA LEU A 309 -4.15 -2.18 -8.97
C LEU A 309 -2.88 -1.30 -8.94
N MET A 310 -2.88 -0.29 -8.10
CA MET A 310 -1.75 0.60 -7.88
C MET A 310 -0.55 -0.16 -7.31
N ALA A 311 -0.77 -0.99 -6.28
CA ALA A 311 0.29 -1.81 -5.68
C ALA A 311 0.92 -2.79 -6.69
N GLY A 312 0.13 -3.34 -7.61
CA GLY A 312 0.63 -4.20 -8.69
C GLY A 312 1.49 -3.42 -9.69
N SER A 313 1.04 -2.24 -10.11
CA SER A 313 1.85 -1.35 -10.96
C SER A 313 3.18 -0.99 -10.28
N GLN A 314 3.14 -0.64 -8.99
CA GLN A 314 4.32 -0.29 -8.20
C GLN A 314 5.27 -1.47 -7.96
N ALA A 315 4.75 -2.68 -7.83
CA ALA A 315 5.59 -3.86 -7.63
C ALA A 315 6.52 -4.13 -8.85
N THR A 316 6.16 -3.65 -10.02
CA THR A 316 7.00 -3.70 -11.22
C THR A 316 8.17 -2.70 -11.11
N ASP A 317 7.99 -1.58 -10.38
CA ASP A 317 9.04 -0.61 -10.06
C ASP A 317 9.92 -1.03 -8.88
N ASP A 318 9.87 -2.26 -8.39
CA ASP A 318 10.72 -2.69 -7.28
C ASP A 318 12.21 -2.54 -7.66
N TRP A 319 13.01 -2.19 -6.65
CA TRP A 319 14.45 -1.93 -6.76
C TRP A 319 15.22 -3.00 -7.55
N LEU A 320 14.85 -4.27 -7.39
CA LEU A 320 15.47 -5.37 -8.14
C LEU A 320 15.14 -5.32 -9.63
N THR A 321 13.93 -4.92 -9.99
CA THR A 321 13.51 -4.80 -11.39
C THR A 321 14.15 -3.59 -12.07
N LEU A 322 14.29 -2.48 -11.36
CA LEU A 322 14.88 -1.24 -11.88
C LEU A 322 16.38 -1.37 -12.19
N PHE A 323 17.14 -2.14 -11.40
CA PHE A 323 18.62 -2.19 -11.53
C PHE A 323 19.18 -3.45 -12.19
N LEU A 324 18.38 -4.46 -12.40
CA LEU A 324 18.83 -5.67 -13.09
C LEU A 324 18.40 -5.66 -14.56
N PRO A 325 19.37 -5.66 -15.51
CA PRO A 325 19.06 -5.66 -16.94
C PRO A 325 18.16 -6.81 -17.41
N SER A 326 18.07 -7.90 -16.63
CA SER A 326 17.18 -9.03 -16.90
C SER A 326 15.70 -8.73 -16.76
N PHE A 327 15.34 -7.67 -15.99
CA PHE A 327 13.94 -7.24 -15.79
C PHE A 327 13.55 -6.05 -16.68
N SER A 328 14.50 -5.53 -17.50
CA SER A 328 14.21 -4.39 -18.36
C SER A 328 12.99 -4.54 -19.30
N PRO A 329 12.59 -5.74 -19.77
CA PRO A 329 11.36 -5.88 -20.53
C PRO A 329 10.07 -5.56 -19.75
N GLU A 330 10.08 -5.69 -18.42
CA GLU A 330 8.95 -5.32 -17.54
C GLU A 330 8.72 -3.80 -17.52
N HIS A 331 9.73 -3.02 -17.91
CA HIS A 331 9.70 -1.57 -18.09
C HIS A 331 9.74 -1.16 -19.56
N ALA A 332 9.28 -1.99 -20.47
CA ALA A 332 9.31 -1.75 -21.91
C ALA A 332 10.72 -1.32 -22.45
N MET A 333 11.79 -1.85 -21.86
CA MET A 333 13.17 -1.53 -22.22
C MET A 333 13.94 -2.73 -22.76
N THR A 334 15.05 -2.46 -23.43
CA THR A 334 15.97 -3.50 -23.93
C THR A 334 17.17 -3.63 -22.97
N PRO A 335 17.54 -4.86 -22.51
CA PRO A 335 18.76 -5.06 -21.73
C PRO A 335 20.01 -4.49 -22.44
N ILE A 336 21.04 -4.11 -21.66
CA ILE A 336 22.28 -3.48 -22.19
C ILE A 336 22.84 -4.24 -23.39
N TRP A 337 22.87 -5.56 -23.32
CA TRP A 337 23.40 -6.47 -24.35
C TRP A 337 22.28 -7.24 -25.06
N GLY A 338 21.01 -6.85 -24.86
CA GLY A 338 19.84 -7.56 -25.35
C GLY A 338 19.47 -7.22 -26.80
N ASP A 339 18.68 -8.10 -27.40
CA ASP A 339 18.02 -7.90 -28.68
C ASP A 339 16.65 -7.24 -28.44
N LYS A 340 16.36 -6.15 -29.17
CA LYS A 340 15.10 -5.40 -29.04
C LYS A 340 13.86 -6.25 -29.33
N LYS A 341 13.96 -7.15 -30.30
CA LYS A 341 12.85 -8.03 -30.66
C LYS A 341 12.54 -9.01 -29.52
N LYS A 342 13.61 -9.62 -28.95
CA LYS A 342 13.50 -10.51 -27.82
C LYS A 342 12.93 -9.78 -26.59
N ALA A 343 13.40 -8.57 -26.30
CA ALA A 343 12.88 -7.77 -25.21
C ALA A 343 11.39 -7.43 -25.38
N SER A 344 10.96 -7.11 -26.60
CA SER A 344 9.54 -6.89 -26.92
C SER A 344 8.72 -8.17 -26.74
N GLU A 345 9.25 -9.33 -27.12
CA GLU A 345 8.59 -10.63 -26.90
C GLU A 345 8.47 -10.96 -25.41
N GLU A 346 9.50 -10.68 -24.62
CA GLU A 346 9.51 -10.86 -23.16
C GLU A 346 8.52 -9.91 -22.46
N MET A 347 8.45 -8.63 -22.85
CA MET A 347 7.42 -7.70 -22.39
C MET A 347 6.01 -8.23 -22.70
N CYS A 348 5.77 -8.68 -23.93
CA CYS A 348 4.50 -9.27 -24.31
C CYS A 348 4.14 -10.49 -23.47
N ASN A 349 5.12 -11.33 -23.15
CA ASN A 349 4.92 -12.52 -22.31
C ASN A 349 4.61 -12.12 -20.87
N HIS A 350 5.29 -11.12 -20.32
CA HIS A 350 5.00 -10.56 -19.00
C HIS A 350 3.55 -10.07 -18.94
N VAL A 351 3.14 -9.20 -19.85
CA VAL A 351 1.76 -8.69 -19.92
C VAL A 351 0.74 -9.82 -20.02
N LYS A 352 0.93 -10.76 -20.93
CA LYS A 352 0.02 -11.92 -21.11
C LYS A 352 -0.06 -12.80 -19.88
N ASN A 353 1.08 -13.06 -19.22
CA ASN A 353 1.13 -13.87 -18.01
C ASN A 353 0.30 -13.22 -16.89
N HIS A 354 0.55 -11.94 -16.59
CA HIS A 354 -0.19 -11.24 -15.55
C HIS A 354 -1.67 -11.04 -15.90
N MET A 355 -2.04 -10.85 -17.16
CA MET A 355 -3.44 -10.85 -17.59
C MET A 355 -4.12 -12.22 -17.44
N ASN A 356 -3.39 -13.31 -17.60
CA ASN A 356 -3.92 -14.65 -17.31
C ASN A 356 -4.12 -14.85 -15.80
N GLN A 357 -3.18 -14.39 -14.97
CA GLN A 357 -3.34 -14.38 -13.52
C GLN A 357 -4.51 -13.51 -13.08
N PHE A 358 -4.65 -12.32 -13.65
CA PHE A 358 -5.82 -11.46 -13.42
C PHE A 358 -7.14 -12.22 -13.67
N LYS A 359 -7.29 -12.86 -14.83
CA LYS A 359 -8.48 -13.66 -15.16
C LYS A 359 -8.67 -14.84 -14.22
N HIS A 360 -7.58 -15.54 -13.89
CA HIS A 360 -7.62 -16.66 -12.97
C HIS A 360 -8.14 -16.26 -11.61
N TYR A 361 -7.56 -15.23 -11.00
CA TYR A 361 -7.96 -14.74 -9.68
C TYR A 361 -9.35 -14.10 -9.68
N LEU A 362 -9.74 -13.42 -10.76
CA LEU A 362 -11.08 -12.87 -10.89
C LEU A 362 -12.14 -13.97 -10.91
N ASN A 363 -11.88 -15.07 -11.61
CA ASN A 363 -12.79 -16.22 -11.69
C ASN A 363 -12.86 -17.02 -10.37
N ASN A 364 -11.89 -16.86 -9.48
CA ASN A 364 -11.83 -17.52 -8.18
C ASN A 364 -12.16 -16.58 -7.01
N ASP A 365 -12.85 -15.46 -7.28
CA ASP A 365 -13.32 -14.48 -6.29
C ASP A 365 -12.19 -13.77 -5.50
N ALA A 366 -10.96 -13.82 -6.01
CA ALA A 366 -9.78 -13.22 -5.42
C ALA A 366 -9.49 -11.84 -6.04
N GLN A 367 -10.44 -10.93 -5.97
CA GLN A 367 -10.42 -9.65 -6.70
C GLN A 367 -9.16 -8.82 -6.44
N GLY A 368 -8.69 -8.74 -5.20
CA GLY A 368 -7.49 -7.97 -4.88
C GLY A 368 -6.25 -8.48 -5.58
N LEU A 369 -5.99 -9.81 -5.57
CA LEU A 369 -4.92 -10.41 -6.35
C LEU A 369 -5.12 -10.23 -7.86
N ALA A 370 -6.37 -10.32 -8.33
CA ALA A 370 -6.68 -10.03 -9.71
C ALA A 370 -6.22 -8.61 -10.08
N TYR A 371 -6.66 -7.59 -9.35
CA TYR A 371 -6.29 -6.21 -9.64
C TYR A 371 -4.80 -5.91 -9.40
N PHE A 372 -4.14 -6.58 -8.47
CA PHE A 372 -2.70 -6.54 -8.33
C PHE A 372 -1.99 -7.01 -9.61
N HIS A 373 -2.39 -8.17 -10.15
CA HIS A 373 -1.83 -8.66 -11.42
C HIS A 373 -2.22 -7.82 -12.62
N LEU A 374 -3.39 -7.18 -12.60
CA LEU A 374 -3.75 -6.20 -13.62
C LEU A 374 -2.79 -5.01 -13.59
N GLY A 375 -2.45 -4.49 -12.41
CA GLY A 375 -1.46 -3.43 -12.24
C GLY A 375 -0.09 -3.80 -12.82
N MET A 376 0.42 -4.98 -12.49
CA MET A 376 1.68 -5.50 -13.03
C MET A 376 1.66 -5.66 -14.57
N ALA A 377 0.52 -6.05 -15.13
CA ALA A 377 0.37 -6.17 -16.58
C ALA A 377 0.34 -4.81 -17.29
N LEU A 378 -0.25 -3.80 -16.66
CA LEU A 378 -0.46 -2.49 -17.26
C LEU A 378 0.74 -1.55 -17.13
N HIS A 379 1.64 -1.81 -16.16
CA HIS A 379 2.83 -1.01 -15.96
C HIS A 379 3.70 -0.90 -17.22
N PRO A 380 4.21 -1.97 -17.83
CA PRO A 380 5.01 -1.86 -19.06
C PRO A 380 4.23 -1.30 -20.25
N VAL A 381 2.89 -1.36 -20.22
CA VAL A 381 2.05 -0.71 -21.24
C VAL A 381 2.13 0.82 -21.11
N MET A 382 2.09 1.34 -19.89
CA MET A 382 2.26 2.77 -19.62
C MET A 382 3.67 3.23 -19.95
N ASP A 383 4.68 2.48 -19.51
CA ASP A 383 6.09 2.74 -19.84
C ASP A 383 6.32 2.78 -21.36
N SER A 384 5.71 1.90 -22.12
CA SER A 384 5.87 1.84 -23.57
C SER A 384 5.42 3.11 -24.31
N THR A 385 4.60 3.94 -23.66
CA THR A 385 4.13 5.22 -24.19
C THR A 385 4.97 6.41 -23.70
N SER A 386 5.77 6.22 -22.66
CA SER A 386 6.65 7.26 -22.16
C SER A 386 7.72 7.61 -23.18
N PRO A 387 8.02 8.91 -23.42
CA PRO A 387 9.12 9.34 -24.30
C PRO A 387 10.48 8.74 -23.92
N LEU A 388 10.67 8.37 -22.65
CA LEU A 388 11.90 7.74 -22.15
C LEU A 388 12.04 6.28 -22.59
N HIS A 389 10.92 5.58 -22.82
CA HIS A 389 10.88 4.13 -23.10
C HIS A 389 10.46 3.81 -24.53
N GLU A 390 9.98 4.81 -25.29
CA GLU A 390 9.44 4.59 -26.61
C GLU A 390 10.45 3.89 -27.55
N GLY A 391 9.97 2.83 -28.22
CA GLY A 391 10.80 2.02 -29.12
C GLY A 391 11.77 1.08 -28.41
N MET A 392 11.51 0.66 -27.20
CA MET A 392 12.33 -0.28 -26.43
C MET A 392 13.79 0.20 -26.35
N GLN A 393 13.99 1.36 -25.76
CA GLN A 393 15.32 1.95 -25.62
C GLN A 393 16.27 1.08 -24.80
N ARG A 394 17.58 1.22 -25.02
CA ARG A 394 18.56 0.37 -24.33
C ARG A 394 18.87 0.87 -22.93
N TRP A 395 18.82 -0.02 -21.98
CA TRP A 395 19.41 0.12 -20.67
C TRP A 395 20.95 0.15 -20.77
N PRO A 396 21.73 0.97 -20.09
CA PRO A 396 21.43 1.94 -19.04
C PRO A 396 21.38 3.40 -19.55
N SER A 397 21.28 3.66 -20.86
CA SER A 397 21.31 5.03 -21.38
C SER A 397 20.26 5.93 -20.73
N ASN A 398 19.22 5.36 -20.17
CA ASN A 398 18.12 6.04 -19.53
C ASN A 398 18.12 5.95 -17.99
N ILE A 399 19.01 5.18 -17.35
CA ILE A 399 19.08 5.10 -15.87
C ILE A 399 19.22 6.48 -15.22
N LEU A 400 20.05 7.37 -15.81
CA LEU A 400 20.23 8.72 -15.30
C LEU A 400 19.04 9.64 -15.59
N HIS A 401 18.19 9.28 -16.55
CA HIS A 401 16.98 10.02 -16.89
C HIS A 401 15.76 9.57 -16.13
N HIS A 402 15.66 8.28 -15.76
CA HIS A 402 14.62 7.74 -14.87
C HIS A 402 14.54 8.47 -13.52
N GLY A 403 15.64 9.00 -13.02
CA GLY A 403 15.69 9.74 -11.76
C GLY A 403 15.66 11.27 -11.89
N SER A 404 15.92 11.84 -13.09
CA SER A 404 16.09 13.29 -13.25
C SER A 404 15.04 13.99 -14.11
N ARG A 405 14.29 13.22 -14.91
CA ARG A 405 13.14 13.68 -15.71
C ARG A 405 12.04 12.65 -15.62
N GLY A 406 11.71 12.27 -14.38
CA GLY A 406 10.77 11.22 -14.12
C GLY A 406 9.49 11.38 -14.94
N GLU A 407 8.77 10.32 -15.11
CA GLU A 407 7.47 10.23 -15.74
C GLU A 407 6.46 11.14 -15.01
N GLY A 408 6.75 12.44 -15.05
CA GLY A 408 5.97 13.48 -14.38
C GLY A 408 4.69 13.80 -15.12
N LEU A 409 3.73 14.43 -14.43
CA LEU A 409 2.46 14.87 -15.03
C LEU A 409 2.66 15.86 -16.18
N GLU A 410 3.76 16.59 -16.20
CA GLU A 410 4.13 17.52 -17.28
C GLU A 410 4.46 16.84 -18.61
N GLU A 411 4.70 15.53 -18.62
CA GLU A 411 4.90 14.73 -19.84
C GLU A 411 3.57 14.25 -20.45
N ILE A 412 2.46 14.41 -19.73
CA ILE A 412 1.14 13.98 -20.20
C ILE A 412 0.55 15.06 -21.11
N ILE A 413 0.84 14.94 -22.39
CA ILE A 413 0.18 15.74 -23.43
C ILE A 413 -1.08 15.02 -23.94
N PRO A 414 -2.09 15.73 -24.49
CA PRO A 414 -3.38 15.13 -24.88
C PRO A 414 -3.27 13.94 -25.84
N GLU A 415 -2.35 13.96 -26.79
CA GLU A 415 -2.13 12.86 -27.72
C GLU A 415 -1.58 11.61 -27.01
N LEU A 416 -0.62 11.81 -26.10
CA LEU A 416 -0.01 10.73 -25.32
C LEU A 416 -1.03 10.14 -24.36
N GLU A 417 -1.81 10.98 -23.67
CA GLU A 417 -2.89 10.56 -22.80
C GLU A 417 -3.89 9.67 -23.55
N THR A 418 -4.39 10.13 -24.69
CA THR A 418 -5.35 9.38 -25.50
C THR A 418 -4.77 8.05 -25.95
N ARG A 419 -3.52 8.02 -26.40
CA ARG A 419 -2.83 6.81 -26.83
C ARG A 419 -2.70 5.80 -25.67
N THR A 420 -2.23 6.26 -24.52
CA THR A 420 -2.02 5.40 -23.32
C THR A 420 -3.35 4.83 -22.84
N LEU A 421 -4.39 5.64 -22.68
CA LEU A 421 -5.71 5.19 -22.25
C LEU A 421 -6.33 4.16 -23.21
N ASN A 422 -6.11 4.32 -24.52
CA ASN A 422 -6.57 3.36 -25.51
C ASN A 422 -5.81 2.02 -25.40
N LEU A 423 -4.48 2.06 -25.24
CA LEU A 423 -3.67 0.85 -25.04
C LEU A 423 -4.06 0.11 -23.76
N LEU A 424 -4.22 0.83 -22.65
CA LEU A 424 -4.68 0.24 -21.38
C LEU A 424 -6.04 -0.45 -21.53
N GLY A 425 -6.97 0.20 -22.27
CA GLY A 425 -8.28 -0.36 -22.55
C GLY A 425 -8.22 -1.62 -23.41
N ALA A 426 -7.42 -1.63 -24.46
CA ALA A 426 -7.24 -2.77 -25.34
C ALA A 426 -6.62 -3.96 -24.60
N VAL A 427 -5.53 -3.75 -23.87
CA VAL A 427 -4.85 -4.81 -23.07
C VAL A 427 -5.78 -5.35 -22.00
N ALA A 428 -6.50 -4.52 -21.27
CA ALA A 428 -7.47 -4.98 -20.28
C ALA A 428 -8.60 -5.84 -20.88
N SER A 429 -8.98 -5.57 -22.14
CA SER A 429 -9.95 -6.39 -22.89
C SER A 429 -9.35 -7.66 -23.52
N GLY A 430 -8.02 -7.82 -23.46
CA GLY A 430 -7.29 -8.99 -23.98
C GLY A 430 -6.78 -8.81 -25.40
N ASP A 431 -6.81 -7.62 -25.97
CA ASP A 431 -6.20 -7.31 -27.27
C ASP A 431 -4.73 -6.89 -27.08
N TYR A 432 -3.82 -7.84 -27.24
CA TYR A 432 -2.37 -7.59 -27.13
C TYR A 432 -1.72 -7.20 -28.47
N SER A 433 -2.46 -7.20 -29.58
CA SER A 433 -1.92 -6.84 -30.88
C SER A 433 -1.48 -5.38 -30.94
N VAL A 434 -2.12 -4.53 -30.13
CA VAL A 434 -1.82 -3.10 -29.99
C VAL A 434 -0.40 -2.82 -29.47
N LEU A 435 0.22 -3.78 -28.77
CA LEU A 435 1.59 -3.70 -28.27
C LEU A 435 2.62 -4.27 -29.28
N GLY A 436 2.19 -4.64 -30.48
CA GLY A 436 3.04 -5.36 -31.44
C GLY A 436 3.31 -6.82 -31.05
N CYS A 437 2.60 -7.34 -30.05
CA CYS A 437 2.68 -8.74 -29.64
C CYS A 437 2.10 -9.63 -30.74
N GLY A 438 2.94 -10.44 -31.41
CA GLY A 438 2.50 -11.37 -32.46
C GLY A 438 1.33 -12.25 -31.98
N LYS A 439 0.51 -12.68 -32.95
CA LYS A 439 -0.65 -13.55 -32.72
C LYS A 439 -0.24 -14.90 -32.16
#